data_444458d3384a358c1af2d18632649728
#
_entry.id   444458d3384a358c1af2d18632649728
#
_cell.length_a   1.000
_cell.length_b   1.000
_cell.length_c   1.000
_cell.angle_alpha   90.00
_cell.angle_beta   90.00
_cell.angle_gamma   90.00
#
_symmetry.space_group_name_H-M   'P 1'
#
loop_
_entity.id
_entity.type
_entity.pdbx_description
1 polymer ?
#
loop_
_entity_poly.entity_id
_entity_poly.type
_entity_poly.pdbx_seq_one_letter_code
_entity_poly.pdbx_strand_id
1 'polypeptide(L)'
;MLEGILAHQQVHQPGTHMTAEGVIQTTQVYLASETFHISGFADLIEEQSGVLVPVEYKRGRHGQWQGDHIQLCAQALCLEERQPNKPLIPCGYIYAIGSQRRVHVPFTQQLRDRTRAAIALALQVATLETPPPPLSGKLTARCPNCSLLSICLPEEVRLLQSKQRKI
;
A
#
# COMPACT_ATOMS: atom_id res chain seq x y z
N MET A 1 -23.75 -3.86 -9.39
CA MET A 1 -23.41 -2.87 -8.33
C MET A 1 -23.42 -3.49 -6.92
N LEU A 2 -24.36 -4.36 -6.59
CA LEU A 2 -24.44 -5.07 -5.28
C LEU A 2 -23.30 -6.09 -5.09
N GLU A 3 -22.90 -6.83 -6.11
CA GLU A 3 -21.82 -7.84 -6.02
C GLU A 3 -20.44 -7.22 -5.70
N GLY A 4 -20.15 -6.05 -6.24
CA GLY A 4 -18.89 -5.33 -5.93
C GLY A 4 -18.84 -4.81 -4.49
N ILE A 5 -19.99 -4.46 -3.90
CA ILE A 5 -20.09 -4.05 -2.50
C ILE A 5 -19.96 -5.26 -1.58
N LEU A 6 -20.56 -6.38 -1.95
CA LEU A 6 -20.48 -7.64 -1.21
C LEU A 6 -19.06 -8.22 -1.23
N ALA A 7 -18.38 -8.21 -2.39
CA ALA A 7 -16.98 -8.62 -2.50
C ALA A 7 -16.06 -7.76 -1.63
N HIS A 8 -16.31 -6.44 -1.56
CA HIS A 8 -15.54 -5.55 -0.69
C HIS A 8 -15.82 -5.80 0.80
N GLN A 9 -17.06 -6.08 1.16
CA GLN A 9 -17.42 -6.40 2.55
C GLN A 9 -16.82 -7.75 3.01
N GLN A 10 -16.75 -8.74 2.13
CA GLN A 10 -16.13 -10.04 2.43
C GLN A 10 -14.63 -9.93 2.65
N VAL A 11 -13.93 -9.07 1.92
CA VAL A 11 -12.48 -8.85 2.07
C VAL A 11 -12.14 -8.12 3.38
N HIS A 12 -13.08 -7.36 3.96
CA HIS A 12 -12.88 -6.67 5.23
C HIS A 12 -13.23 -7.52 6.47
N GLN A 13 -13.71 -8.75 6.30
CA GLN A 13 -13.88 -9.67 7.42
C GLN A 13 -12.71 -10.66 7.45
N PRO A 14 -12.03 -10.83 8.60
CA PRO A 14 -11.01 -11.86 8.74
C PRO A 14 -11.59 -13.24 8.47
N GLY A 15 -10.91 -14.02 7.65
CA GLY A 15 -11.36 -15.38 7.36
C GLY A 15 -10.42 -16.09 6.40
N THR A 16 -10.50 -17.42 6.41
CA THR A 16 -9.77 -18.28 5.47
C THR A 16 -10.76 -19.19 4.79
N HIS A 17 -10.69 -19.27 3.48
CA HIS A 17 -11.51 -20.18 2.67
C HIS A 17 -10.68 -20.75 1.51
N MET A 18 -11.15 -21.85 0.95
CA MET A 18 -10.53 -22.47 -0.23
C MET A 18 -11.46 -22.25 -1.42
N THR A 19 -10.87 -21.80 -2.53
CA THR A 19 -11.61 -21.68 -3.80
C THR A 19 -11.83 -23.05 -4.45
N ALA A 20 -12.70 -23.11 -5.46
CA ALA A 20 -12.95 -24.32 -6.23
C ALA A 20 -11.68 -24.84 -6.93
N GLU A 21 -10.74 -23.95 -7.24
CA GLU A 21 -9.45 -24.26 -7.86
C GLU A 21 -8.36 -24.70 -6.85
N GLY A 22 -8.72 -24.82 -5.57
CA GLY A 22 -7.78 -25.26 -4.51
C GLY A 22 -6.83 -24.16 -4.02
N VAL A 23 -7.12 -22.89 -4.28
CA VAL A 23 -6.37 -21.75 -3.74
C VAL A 23 -6.91 -21.42 -2.36
N ILE A 24 -6.03 -21.37 -1.36
CA ILE A 24 -6.38 -20.90 -0.02
C ILE A 24 -6.31 -19.38 -0.02
N GLN A 25 -7.40 -18.73 0.36
CA GLN A 25 -7.51 -17.28 0.46
C GLN A 25 -7.71 -16.88 1.92
N THR A 26 -6.83 -16.03 2.44
CA THR A 26 -6.91 -15.48 3.80
C THR A 26 -7.03 -13.96 3.74
N THR A 27 -8.10 -13.42 4.29
CA THR A 27 -8.42 -11.98 4.29
C THR A 27 -7.95 -11.29 5.56
N GLN A 28 -7.66 -9.99 5.47
CA GLN A 28 -7.27 -9.12 6.60
C GLN A 28 -6.09 -9.68 7.39
N VAL A 29 -5.04 -10.09 6.68
CA VAL A 29 -3.85 -10.70 7.28
C VAL A 29 -2.96 -9.61 7.86
N TYR A 30 -2.76 -9.63 9.19
CA TYR A 30 -1.77 -8.76 9.82
C TYR A 30 -0.37 -9.18 9.42
N LEU A 31 0.40 -8.23 8.90
CA LEU A 31 1.78 -8.37 8.50
C LEU A 31 2.67 -7.46 9.32
N ALA A 32 3.84 -7.93 9.68
CA ALA A 32 4.88 -7.14 10.33
C ALA A 32 6.26 -7.60 9.85
N SER A 33 7.20 -6.68 9.83
CA SER A 33 8.61 -6.92 9.59
C SER A 33 9.41 -6.21 10.68
N GLU A 34 10.23 -6.95 11.40
CA GLU A 34 11.18 -6.41 12.36
C GLU A 34 12.36 -5.76 11.65
N THR A 35 12.80 -6.37 10.54
CA THR A 35 13.91 -5.88 9.71
C THR A 35 13.61 -4.50 9.12
N PHE A 36 12.39 -4.28 8.67
CA PHE A 36 11.98 -3.02 8.04
C PHE A 36 11.20 -2.08 8.96
N HIS A 37 10.91 -2.48 10.20
CA HIS A 37 10.13 -1.71 11.18
C HIS A 37 8.79 -1.22 10.63
N ILE A 38 8.09 -2.07 9.88
CA ILE A 38 6.77 -1.78 9.32
C ILE A 38 5.76 -2.82 9.75
N SER A 39 4.50 -2.41 9.85
CA SER A 39 3.38 -3.30 10.08
C SER A 39 2.13 -2.78 9.39
N GLY A 40 1.16 -3.66 9.17
CA GLY A 40 -0.12 -3.32 8.54
C GLY A 40 -0.94 -4.55 8.23
N PHE A 41 -1.98 -4.37 7.44
CA PHE A 41 -2.84 -5.45 6.99
C PHE A 41 -2.76 -5.60 5.47
N ALA A 42 -2.69 -6.85 5.01
CA ALA A 42 -2.96 -7.18 3.62
C ALA A 42 -4.45 -7.49 3.47
N ASP A 43 -5.09 -6.98 2.42
CA ASP A 43 -6.50 -7.24 2.15
C ASP A 43 -6.74 -8.74 1.95
N LEU A 44 -5.88 -9.38 1.16
CA LEU A 44 -5.97 -10.80 0.85
C LEU A 44 -4.58 -11.39 0.59
N ILE A 45 -4.34 -12.56 1.13
CA ILE A 45 -3.21 -13.43 0.77
C ILE A 45 -3.77 -14.69 0.13
N GLU A 46 -3.31 -15.02 -1.06
CA GLU A 46 -3.58 -16.28 -1.73
C GLU A 46 -2.41 -17.23 -1.53
N GLU A 47 -2.70 -18.48 -1.20
CA GLU A 47 -1.70 -19.54 -1.15
C GLU A 47 -2.05 -20.61 -2.17
N GLN A 48 -1.14 -20.85 -3.10
CA GLN A 48 -1.23 -21.91 -4.08
C GLN A 48 0.07 -22.71 -4.10
N SER A 49 -0.01 -24.01 -3.86
CA SER A 49 1.17 -24.89 -3.83
C SER A 49 2.29 -24.38 -2.91
N GLY A 50 1.93 -23.77 -1.78
CA GLY A 50 2.86 -23.24 -0.79
C GLY A 50 3.52 -21.90 -1.15
N VAL A 51 3.12 -21.28 -2.25
CA VAL A 51 3.55 -19.92 -2.64
C VAL A 51 2.50 -18.93 -2.16
N LEU A 52 2.92 -17.95 -1.37
CA LEU A 52 2.06 -16.85 -0.91
C LEU A 52 2.08 -15.71 -1.91
N VAL A 53 0.91 -15.20 -2.25
CA VAL A 53 0.75 -14.11 -3.21
C VAL A 53 -0.16 -13.04 -2.60
N PRO A 54 0.35 -11.83 -2.31
CA PRO A 54 -0.48 -10.75 -1.81
C PRO A 54 -1.37 -10.17 -2.91
N VAL A 55 -2.62 -9.86 -2.54
CA VAL A 55 -3.61 -9.23 -3.41
C VAL A 55 -4.21 -8.03 -2.70
N GLU A 56 -4.08 -6.86 -3.30
CA GLU A 56 -4.58 -5.58 -2.77
C GLU A 56 -5.83 -5.14 -3.53
N TYR A 57 -6.88 -4.77 -2.81
CA TYR A 57 -8.15 -4.31 -3.38
C TYR A 57 -8.20 -2.78 -3.45
N LYS A 58 -8.50 -2.22 -4.62
CA LYS A 58 -8.63 -0.77 -4.84
C LYS A 58 -10.03 -0.42 -5.33
N ARG A 59 -10.67 0.57 -4.71
CA ARG A 59 -12.06 0.97 -5.01
C ARG A 59 -12.25 1.60 -6.39
N GLY A 60 -11.23 2.20 -6.96
CA GLY A 60 -11.30 2.92 -8.23
C GLY A 60 -11.14 2.02 -9.46
N ARG A 61 -11.07 2.70 -10.62
CA ARG A 61 -10.52 2.07 -11.82
C ARG A 61 -9.01 1.97 -11.67
N HIS A 62 -8.43 0.91 -12.23
CA HIS A 62 -6.99 0.74 -12.17
C HIS A 62 -6.27 1.97 -12.76
N GLY A 63 -5.48 2.64 -11.92
CA GLY A 63 -4.45 3.58 -12.31
C GLY A 63 -3.08 2.96 -12.01
N GLN A 64 -2.07 3.21 -12.86
CA GLN A 64 -0.69 2.74 -12.59
C GLN A 64 -0.05 3.63 -11.48
N TRP A 65 -0.51 3.47 -10.26
CA TRP A 65 0.01 4.23 -9.14
C TRP A 65 1.22 3.50 -8.55
N GLN A 66 2.40 4.11 -8.65
CA GLN A 66 3.64 3.55 -8.08
C GLN A 66 3.49 3.24 -6.57
N GLY A 67 2.70 4.03 -5.85
CA GLY A 67 2.43 3.79 -4.43
C GLY A 67 1.76 2.45 -4.16
N ASP A 68 0.83 2.03 -5.01
CA ASP A 68 0.13 0.74 -4.86
C ASP A 68 1.08 -0.44 -5.09
N HIS A 69 2.00 -0.31 -6.05
CA HIS A 69 3.04 -1.33 -6.28
C HIS A 69 4.02 -1.42 -5.12
N ILE A 70 4.41 -0.28 -4.53
CA ILE A 70 5.29 -0.22 -3.35
C ILE A 70 4.58 -0.87 -2.15
N GLN A 71 3.31 -0.55 -1.91
CA GLN A 71 2.51 -1.14 -0.83
C GLN A 71 2.46 -2.67 -0.96
N LEU A 72 2.11 -3.16 -2.14
CA LEU A 72 2.01 -4.59 -2.43
C LEU A 72 3.37 -5.31 -2.27
N CYS A 73 4.46 -4.68 -2.73
CA CYS A 73 5.80 -5.22 -2.56
C CYS A 73 6.25 -5.21 -1.08
N ALA A 74 5.87 -4.19 -0.28
CA ALA A 74 6.14 -4.16 1.14
C ALA A 74 5.43 -5.32 1.89
N GLN A 75 4.19 -5.65 1.51
CA GLN A 75 3.48 -6.82 2.02
C GLN A 75 4.26 -8.12 1.72
N ALA A 76 4.80 -8.25 0.49
CA ALA A 76 5.62 -9.40 0.12
C ALA A 76 6.91 -9.49 0.96
N LEU A 77 7.60 -8.38 1.22
CA LEU A 77 8.79 -8.36 2.08
C LEU A 77 8.47 -8.84 3.51
N CYS A 78 7.34 -8.43 4.08
CA CYS A 78 6.90 -8.93 5.39
C CYS A 78 6.59 -10.44 5.38
N LEU A 79 5.96 -10.95 4.32
CA LEU A 79 5.68 -12.38 4.18
C LEU A 79 6.96 -13.20 4.02
N GLU A 80 7.92 -12.71 3.25
CA GLU A 80 9.23 -13.36 3.04
C GLU A 80 10.03 -13.47 4.35
N GLU A 81 10.00 -12.43 5.18
CA GLU A 81 10.66 -12.47 6.50
C GLU A 81 10.08 -13.54 7.42
N ARG A 82 8.76 -13.79 7.36
CA ARG A 82 8.09 -14.86 8.10
C ARG A 82 8.46 -16.26 7.61
N GLN A 83 8.91 -16.39 6.37
CA GLN A 83 9.22 -17.66 5.72
C GLN A 83 10.61 -17.65 5.09
N PRO A 84 11.69 -17.47 5.88
CA PRO A 84 13.04 -17.25 5.34
C PRO A 84 13.59 -18.42 4.53
N ASN A 85 13.03 -19.63 4.71
CA ASN A 85 13.44 -20.84 3.98
C ASN A 85 12.66 -21.09 2.68
N LYS A 86 11.72 -20.19 2.34
CA LYS A 86 10.97 -20.29 1.08
C LYS A 86 11.55 -19.36 0.02
N PRO A 87 11.32 -19.63 -1.27
CA PRO A 87 11.74 -18.74 -2.34
C PRO A 87 11.05 -17.38 -2.23
N LEU A 88 11.69 -16.34 -2.76
CA LEU A 88 11.13 -15.00 -2.80
C LEU A 88 9.81 -15.01 -3.56
N ILE A 89 8.87 -14.19 -3.07
CA ILE A 89 7.56 -14.01 -3.71
C ILE A 89 7.77 -13.25 -5.03
N PRO A 90 7.42 -13.84 -6.19
CA PRO A 90 7.78 -13.24 -7.47
C PRO A 90 6.88 -12.08 -7.89
N CYS A 91 5.64 -12.05 -7.39
CA CYS A 91 4.64 -11.09 -7.80
C CYS A 91 3.50 -10.96 -6.79
N GLY A 92 2.65 -9.99 -7.00
CA GLY A 92 1.33 -9.85 -6.37
C GLY A 92 0.30 -9.31 -7.35
N TYR A 93 -0.90 -9.06 -6.89
CA TYR A 93 -1.98 -8.56 -7.72
C TYR A 93 -2.69 -7.36 -7.10
N ILE A 94 -3.11 -6.43 -7.95
CA ILE A 94 -4.02 -5.35 -7.57
C ILE A 94 -5.36 -5.65 -8.22
N TYR A 95 -6.41 -5.75 -7.41
CA TYR A 95 -7.78 -5.91 -7.89
C TYR A 95 -8.53 -4.59 -7.85
N ALA A 96 -8.80 -4.04 -9.03
CA ALA A 96 -9.54 -2.79 -9.18
C ALA A 96 -11.05 -3.08 -9.24
N ILE A 97 -11.77 -2.83 -8.14
CA ILE A 97 -13.21 -3.15 -8.00
C ILE A 97 -14.03 -2.42 -9.06
N GLY A 98 -13.75 -1.14 -9.33
CA GLY A 98 -14.51 -0.34 -10.28
C GLY A 98 -14.42 -0.80 -11.75
N SER A 99 -13.38 -1.56 -12.10
CA SER A 99 -13.20 -2.15 -13.45
C SER A 99 -13.21 -3.67 -13.46
N GLN A 100 -13.33 -4.31 -12.29
CA GLN A 100 -13.24 -5.77 -12.10
C GLN A 100 -11.97 -6.37 -12.73
N ARG A 101 -10.87 -5.62 -12.71
CA ARG A 101 -9.60 -6.06 -13.29
C ARG A 101 -8.60 -6.45 -12.22
N ARG A 102 -8.01 -7.62 -12.43
CA ARG A 102 -6.86 -8.10 -11.68
C ARG A 102 -5.59 -7.79 -12.47
N VAL A 103 -4.70 -6.99 -11.89
CA VAL A 103 -3.47 -6.53 -12.52
C VAL A 103 -2.28 -7.21 -11.86
N HIS A 104 -1.49 -7.89 -12.66
CA HIS A 104 -0.26 -8.54 -12.22
C HIS A 104 0.84 -7.50 -11.98
N VAL A 105 1.49 -7.57 -10.82
CA VAL A 105 2.61 -6.71 -10.42
C VAL A 105 3.83 -7.58 -10.15
N PRO A 106 4.81 -7.65 -11.06
CA PRO A 106 6.04 -8.40 -10.84
C PRO A 106 6.94 -7.67 -9.81
N PHE A 107 7.45 -8.39 -8.83
CA PHE A 107 8.37 -7.85 -7.83
C PHE A 107 9.81 -7.90 -8.32
N THR A 108 10.09 -7.08 -9.33
CA THR A 108 11.44 -6.90 -9.89
C THR A 108 12.40 -6.37 -8.84
N GLN A 109 13.71 -6.56 -9.04
CA GLN A 109 14.72 -6.00 -8.15
C GLN A 109 14.57 -4.48 -8.03
N GLN A 110 14.28 -3.78 -9.13
CA GLN A 110 14.05 -2.34 -9.12
C GLN A 110 12.86 -1.94 -8.22
N LEU A 111 11.74 -2.68 -8.26
CA LEU A 111 10.59 -2.41 -7.38
C LEU A 111 10.94 -2.67 -5.92
N ARG A 112 11.64 -3.75 -5.63
CA ARG A 112 12.11 -4.09 -4.28
C ARG A 112 13.03 -3.00 -3.70
N ASP A 113 13.97 -2.50 -4.50
CA ASP A 113 14.89 -1.44 -4.06
C ASP A 113 14.14 -0.11 -3.82
N ARG A 114 13.20 0.23 -4.69
CA ARG A 114 12.32 1.40 -4.50
C ARG A 114 11.45 1.26 -3.25
N THR A 115 10.96 0.06 -2.96
CA THR A 115 10.15 -0.21 -1.77
C THR A 115 10.99 -0.03 -0.50
N ARG A 116 12.19 -0.59 -0.45
CA ARG A 116 13.13 -0.41 0.68
C ARG A 116 13.48 1.06 0.89
N ALA A 117 13.76 1.79 -0.18
CA ALA A 117 14.05 3.22 -0.12
C ALA A 117 12.85 4.04 0.38
N ALA A 118 11.63 3.71 -0.06
CA ALA A 118 10.41 4.37 0.41
C ALA A 118 10.15 4.11 1.90
N ILE A 119 10.36 2.88 2.37
CA ILE A 119 10.25 2.53 3.80
C ILE A 119 11.27 3.32 4.61
N ALA A 120 12.55 3.32 4.21
CA ALA A 120 13.60 4.06 4.91
C ALA A 120 13.27 5.56 5.00
N LEU A 121 12.78 6.16 3.91
CA LEU A 121 12.36 7.56 3.89
C LEU A 121 11.15 7.81 4.81
N ALA A 122 10.16 6.92 4.83
CA ALA A 122 9.02 7.04 5.72
C ALA A 122 9.42 7.00 7.20
N LEU A 123 10.34 6.10 7.57
CA LEU A 123 10.89 6.02 8.92
C LEU A 123 11.67 7.30 9.30
N GLN A 124 12.47 7.84 8.38
CA GLN A 124 13.14 9.13 8.61
C GLN A 124 12.14 10.26 8.84
N VAL A 125 11.08 10.33 8.03
CA VAL A 125 10.03 11.35 8.21
C VAL A 125 9.32 11.20 9.57
N ALA A 126 9.09 9.95 10.00
CA ALA A 126 8.44 9.68 11.28
C ALA A 126 9.27 10.12 12.52
N THR A 127 10.59 10.31 12.37
CA THR A 127 11.47 10.78 13.45
C THR A 127 11.72 12.29 13.43
N LEU A 128 11.15 13.03 12.48
CA LEU A 128 11.31 14.47 12.40
C LEU A 128 10.55 15.17 13.53
N GLU A 129 11.17 16.13 14.20
CA GLU A 129 10.51 16.99 15.20
C GLU A 129 9.46 17.91 14.56
N THR A 130 9.66 18.28 13.31
CA THR A 130 8.73 19.11 12.55
C THR A 130 8.25 18.36 11.30
N PRO A 131 6.97 18.44 10.98
CA PRO A 131 6.45 17.78 9.78
C PRO A 131 7.11 18.34 8.51
N PRO A 132 7.25 17.53 7.44
CA PRO A 132 7.75 18.02 6.17
C PRO A 132 6.84 19.12 5.61
N PRO A 133 7.39 20.04 4.79
CA PRO A 133 6.61 21.12 4.22
C PRO A 133 5.47 20.58 3.32
N PRO A 134 4.36 21.33 3.19
CA PRO A 134 3.27 20.95 2.32
C PRO A 134 3.73 20.77 0.86
N LEU A 135 3.04 19.89 0.13
CA LEU A 135 3.29 19.69 -1.29
C LEU A 135 3.22 21.03 -2.06
N SER A 136 4.10 21.21 -3.03
CA SER A 136 4.21 22.43 -3.83
C SER A 136 4.00 22.16 -5.33
N GLY A 137 3.82 23.21 -6.12
CA GLY A 137 3.66 23.17 -7.58
C GLY A 137 2.48 22.28 -8.00
N LYS A 138 2.64 21.47 -9.01
CA LYS A 138 1.59 20.59 -9.57
C LYS A 138 1.08 19.55 -8.57
N LEU A 139 1.86 19.23 -7.55
CA LEU A 139 1.46 18.23 -6.55
C LEU A 139 0.37 18.73 -5.59
N THR A 140 0.15 20.04 -5.50
CA THR A 140 -0.90 20.63 -4.66
C THR A 140 -2.31 20.18 -5.06
N ALA A 141 -2.53 19.76 -6.31
CA ALA A 141 -3.80 19.21 -6.77
C ALA A 141 -4.22 17.93 -6.02
N ARG A 142 -3.32 17.31 -5.26
CA ARG A 142 -3.61 16.15 -4.41
C ARG A 142 -4.16 16.53 -3.03
N CYS A 143 -3.93 17.77 -2.59
CA CYS A 143 -4.28 18.22 -1.24
C CYS A 143 -5.77 18.11 -0.91
N PRO A 144 -6.73 18.51 -1.78
CA PRO A 144 -8.16 18.46 -1.45
C PRO A 144 -8.69 17.08 -1.06
N ASN A 145 -8.05 16.00 -1.57
CA ASN A 145 -8.44 14.62 -1.30
C ASN A 145 -7.45 13.89 -0.35
N CYS A 146 -6.59 14.65 0.34
CA CYS A 146 -5.58 14.10 1.25
C CYS A 146 -6.17 13.98 2.65
N SER A 147 -6.06 12.80 3.25
CA SER A 147 -6.48 12.54 4.64
C SER A 147 -5.73 13.38 5.68
N LEU A 148 -4.57 13.92 5.32
CA LEU A 148 -3.75 14.77 6.19
C LEU A 148 -4.04 16.27 6.00
N LEU A 149 -5.02 16.67 5.20
CA LEU A 149 -5.31 18.08 4.88
C LEU A 149 -5.50 18.92 6.14
N SER A 150 -6.30 18.42 7.09
CA SER A 150 -6.61 19.10 8.36
C SER A 150 -5.43 19.22 9.34
N ILE A 151 -4.38 18.44 9.14
CA ILE A 151 -3.15 18.47 9.96
C ILE A 151 -2.07 19.24 9.23
N CYS A 152 -1.94 19.03 7.93
CA CYS A 152 -0.91 19.65 7.09
C CYS A 152 -1.14 21.15 6.85
N LEU A 153 -2.40 21.61 6.84
CA LEU A 153 -2.81 23.00 6.66
C LEU A 153 -2.03 23.73 5.56
N PRO A 154 -2.03 23.23 4.31
CA PRO A 154 -1.10 23.68 3.28
C PRO A 154 -1.29 25.14 2.86
N GLU A 155 -2.49 25.68 2.96
CA GLU A 155 -2.79 27.09 2.60
C GLU A 155 -2.28 28.04 3.69
N GLU A 156 -2.53 27.72 4.96
CA GLU A 156 -2.09 28.47 6.11
C GLU A 156 -0.55 28.51 6.21
N VAL A 157 0.10 27.37 6.01
CA VAL A 157 1.57 27.29 6.01
C VAL A 157 2.17 28.14 4.90
N ARG A 158 1.61 28.12 3.68
CA ARG A 158 2.08 28.97 2.57
C ARG A 158 1.87 30.44 2.86
N LEU A 159 0.73 30.81 3.45
CA LEU A 159 0.44 32.20 3.83
C LEU A 159 1.47 32.72 4.84
N LEU A 160 1.79 31.95 5.87
CA LEU A 160 2.78 32.30 6.87
C LEU A 160 4.18 32.44 6.25
N GLN A 161 4.59 31.50 5.43
CA GLN A 161 5.88 31.56 4.72
C GLN A 161 6.00 32.76 3.78
N SER A 162 4.90 33.17 3.14
CA SER A 162 4.89 34.34 2.26
C SER A 162 5.06 35.65 3.02
N LYS A 163 4.56 35.73 4.27
CA LYS A 163 4.73 36.90 5.13
C LYS A 163 6.16 37.02 5.68
N GLN A 164 6.80 35.89 6.03
CA GLN A 164 8.17 35.89 6.52
C GLN A 164 9.20 36.35 5.48
N ARG A 165 8.94 36.15 4.18
CA ARG A 165 9.84 36.59 3.08
C ARG A 165 9.75 38.09 2.77
N LYS A 166 8.83 38.82 3.38
CA LYS A 166 8.63 40.26 3.15
C LYS A 166 9.21 41.15 4.26
N ILE A 167 9.86 40.53 5.24
CA ILE A 167 10.63 41.19 6.31
C ILE A 167 12.13 41.04 5.98
#